data_d0a55be910948bb9c0e83bbf076cfb3d
#
_entry.id   d0a55be910948bb9c0e83bbf076cfb3d
#
_cell.length_a   1.000
_cell.length_b   1.000
_cell.length_c   1.000
_cell.angle_alpha   90.00
_cell.angle_beta   90.00
_cell.angle_gamma   90.00
#
_symmetry.space_group_name_H-M   'P 1'
#
loop_
_entity.id
_entity.type
_entity.pdbx_description
1 polymer ?
#
loop_
_entity_poly.entity_id
_entity_poly.type
_entity_poly.pdbx_seq_one_letter_code
_entity_poly.pdbx_strand_id
1 'polypeptide(L)'
;MKRIKVDICNGLMDAAITRMLELAEEFAVIGGAPLSADVLLMETAYDPGFTLGECLTKAKQLRSRCPECKVILLCDENSAPEHARQVVQAKKDGMIDDFVYSSVSESYLTALLSAL
;
A
#
# COMPACT_ATOMS: atom_id res chain seq x y z
N MET A 1 -17.24 -6.64 -3.67
CA MET A 1 -15.84 -6.84 -4.11
C MET A 1 -14.99 -5.65 -3.68
N LYS A 2 -13.90 -5.91 -2.98
CA LYS A 2 -13.03 -4.85 -2.48
C LYS A 2 -12.11 -4.33 -3.60
N ARG A 3 -12.08 -3.03 -3.80
CA ARG A 3 -11.32 -2.38 -4.87
C ARG A 3 -9.95 -1.99 -4.34
N ILE A 4 -8.89 -2.48 -4.97
CA ILE A 4 -7.50 -2.26 -4.56
C ILE A 4 -6.78 -1.47 -5.64
N LYS A 5 -6.21 -0.32 -5.26
CA LYS A 5 -5.28 0.42 -6.11
C LYS A 5 -3.86 0.03 -5.71
N VAL A 6 -3.08 -0.44 -6.68
CA VAL A 6 -1.68 -0.84 -6.46
C VAL A 6 -0.76 0.23 -7.04
N ASP A 7 0.13 0.77 -6.21
CA ASP A 7 1.10 1.80 -6.59
C ASP A 7 2.49 1.37 -6.11
N ILE A 8 3.13 0.52 -6.90
CA ILE A 8 4.40 -0.14 -6.57
C ILE A 8 5.46 0.21 -7.60
N CYS A 9 6.63 0.66 -7.11
CA CYS A 9 7.76 1.06 -7.95
C CYS A 9 8.40 -0.11 -8.69
N ASN A 10 8.58 -1.25 -8.01
CA ASN A 10 9.19 -2.43 -8.59
C ASN A 10 8.21 -3.13 -9.54
N GLY A 11 8.49 -3.11 -10.85
CA GLY A 11 7.60 -3.66 -11.86
C GLY A 11 7.32 -5.16 -11.71
N LEU A 12 8.29 -5.96 -11.26
CA LEU A 12 8.10 -7.39 -11.03
C LEU A 12 7.19 -7.63 -9.82
N MET A 13 7.37 -6.87 -8.76
CA MET A 13 6.53 -6.94 -7.57
C MET A 13 5.11 -6.47 -7.88
N ASP A 14 4.97 -5.37 -8.63
CA ASP A 14 3.67 -4.87 -9.07
C ASP A 14 2.91 -5.95 -9.84
N ALA A 15 3.55 -6.56 -10.84
CA ALA A 15 2.94 -7.62 -11.63
C ALA A 15 2.55 -8.83 -10.78
N ALA A 16 3.41 -9.25 -9.85
CA ALA A 16 3.15 -10.40 -8.99
C ALA A 16 1.97 -10.14 -8.03
N ILE A 17 1.94 -8.98 -7.40
CA ILE A 17 0.87 -8.62 -6.47
C ILE A 17 -0.45 -8.41 -7.22
N THR A 18 -0.43 -7.72 -8.34
CA THR A 18 -1.62 -7.52 -9.17
C THR A 18 -2.21 -8.86 -9.58
N ARG A 19 -1.39 -9.80 -10.05
CA ARG A 19 -1.85 -11.13 -10.44
C ARG A 19 -2.44 -11.90 -9.25
N MET A 20 -1.78 -11.84 -8.10
CA MET A 20 -2.26 -12.48 -6.88
C MET A 20 -3.67 -11.98 -6.51
N LEU A 21 -3.86 -10.66 -6.55
CA LEU A 21 -5.15 -10.05 -6.23
C LEU A 21 -6.21 -10.36 -7.27
N GLU A 22 -5.86 -10.39 -8.55
CA GLU A 22 -6.80 -10.75 -9.62
C GLU A 22 -7.27 -12.20 -9.54
N LEU A 23 -6.43 -13.10 -9.03
CA LEU A 23 -6.78 -14.51 -8.83
C LEU A 23 -7.68 -14.71 -7.60
N ALA A 24 -7.71 -13.77 -6.68
CA ALA A 24 -8.60 -13.81 -5.53
C ALA A 24 -9.93 -13.14 -5.89
N GLU A 25 -11.01 -13.90 -5.86
CA GLU A 25 -12.33 -13.44 -6.31
C GLU A 25 -12.89 -12.26 -5.49
N GLU A 26 -12.40 -12.06 -4.28
CA GLU A 26 -12.85 -11.00 -3.38
C GLU A 26 -12.29 -9.61 -3.69
N PHE A 27 -11.30 -9.51 -4.59
CA PHE A 27 -10.63 -8.26 -4.92
C PHE A 27 -10.81 -7.87 -6.38
N ALA A 28 -10.85 -6.55 -6.62
CA ALA A 28 -10.76 -5.97 -7.94
C ALA A 28 -9.59 -4.97 -7.94
N VAL A 29 -8.60 -5.21 -8.81
CA VAL A 29 -7.50 -4.26 -8.99
C VAL A 29 -7.97 -3.17 -9.95
N ILE A 30 -7.87 -1.92 -9.51
CA ILE A 30 -8.32 -0.78 -10.30
C ILE A 30 -7.12 0.04 -10.79
N GLY A 31 -7.26 0.62 -11.98
CA GLY A 31 -6.30 1.56 -12.54
C GLY A 31 -6.74 3.01 -12.36
N GLY A 32 -5.93 3.94 -12.84
CA GLY A 32 -6.26 5.36 -12.84
C GLY A 32 -6.18 6.00 -11.45
N ALA A 33 -7.00 7.02 -11.23
CA ALA A 33 -7.01 7.76 -9.98
C ALA A 33 -7.57 6.89 -8.84
N PRO A 34 -6.97 6.92 -7.63
CA PRO A 34 -7.39 6.07 -6.52
C PRO A 34 -8.67 6.50 -5.82
N LEU A 35 -9.40 7.47 -6.35
CA LEU A 35 -10.57 8.10 -5.71
C LEU A 35 -11.70 7.14 -5.36
N SER A 36 -11.78 6.01 -6.06
CA SER A 36 -12.83 5.01 -5.83
C SER A 36 -12.30 3.73 -5.19
N ALA A 37 -11.04 3.71 -4.73
CA ALA A 37 -10.45 2.53 -4.12
C ALA A 37 -10.92 2.35 -2.68
N ASP A 38 -11.09 1.11 -2.26
CA ASP A 38 -11.30 0.76 -0.85
C ASP A 38 -9.97 0.67 -0.11
N VAL A 39 -8.91 0.25 -0.81
CA VAL A 39 -7.55 0.15 -0.27
C VAL A 39 -6.55 0.70 -1.29
N LEU A 40 -5.61 1.50 -0.80
CA LEU A 40 -4.44 1.93 -1.56
C LEU A 40 -3.21 1.18 -1.01
N LEU A 41 -2.60 0.35 -1.84
CA LEU A 41 -1.39 -0.39 -1.52
C LEU A 41 -0.21 0.29 -2.21
N MET A 42 0.65 0.92 -1.43
CA MET A 42 1.81 1.67 -1.96
C MET A 42 3.11 1.06 -1.47
N GLU A 43 4.15 1.15 -2.31
CA GLU A 43 5.52 0.81 -1.92
C GLU A 43 6.31 2.08 -1.63
N THR A 44 7.07 2.08 -0.52
CA THR A 44 8.05 3.13 -0.27
C THR A 44 9.39 2.74 -0.89
N ALA A 45 10.03 3.67 -1.57
CA ALA A 45 11.33 3.47 -2.21
C ALA A 45 12.12 4.77 -2.19
N TYR A 46 13.40 4.70 -2.55
CA TYR A 46 14.24 5.90 -2.69
C TYR A 46 14.02 6.62 -4.01
N ASP A 47 13.28 6.03 -4.94
CA ASP A 47 13.02 6.62 -6.24
C ASP A 47 12.03 7.79 -6.14
N PRO A 48 12.17 8.83 -6.99
CA PRO A 48 11.22 9.94 -7.02
C PRO A 48 9.78 9.44 -7.24
N GLY A 49 8.85 10.01 -6.50
CA GLY A 49 7.44 9.61 -6.52
C GLY A 49 7.07 8.51 -5.54
N PHE A 50 8.09 7.82 -4.93
CA PHE A 50 7.87 6.68 -4.05
C PHE A 50 8.51 6.84 -2.67
N THR A 51 9.09 7.99 -2.36
CA THR A 51 9.63 8.25 -1.02
C THR A 51 8.52 8.22 0.03
N LEU A 52 8.87 7.95 1.28
CA LEU A 52 7.89 7.92 2.36
C LEU A 52 7.09 9.23 2.43
N GLY A 53 7.77 10.39 2.35
CA GLY A 53 7.09 11.68 2.37
C GLY A 53 6.09 11.85 1.22
N GLU A 54 6.44 11.41 0.03
CA GLU A 54 5.54 11.44 -1.13
C GLU A 54 4.37 10.47 -0.96
N CYS A 55 4.61 9.27 -0.42
CA CYS A 55 3.55 8.32 -0.12
C CYS A 55 2.57 8.88 0.91
N LEU A 56 3.07 9.51 1.97
CA LEU A 56 2.21 10.12 2.98
C LEU A 56 1.40 11.29 2.43
N THR A 57 1.98 12.08 1.51
CA THR A 57 1.26 13.14 0.83
C THR A 57 0.11 12.58 -0.03
N LYS A 58 0.37 11.52 -0.78
CA LYS A 58 -0.67 10.84 -1.58
C LYS A 58 -1.78 10.29 -0.68
N ALA A 59 -1.42 9.67 0.44
CA ALA A 59 -2.38 9.13 1.40
C ALA A 59 -3.28 10.23 1.97
N LYS A 60 -2.69 11.36 2.34
CA LYS A 60 -3.43 12.51 2.85
C LYS A 60 -4.41 13.07 1.82
N GLN A 61 -3.96 13.22 0.57
CA GLN A 61 -4.81 13.69 -0.53
C GLN A 61 -5.97 12.73 -0.78
N LEU A 62 -5.71 11.43 -0.79
CA LEU A 62 -6.74 10.42 -0.98
C LEU A 62 -7.76 10.48 0.14
N ARG A 63 -7.33 10.54 1.39
CA ARG A 63 -8.23 10.56 2.56
C ARG A 63 -9.08 11.82 2.62
N SER A 64 -8.62 12.93 2.08
CA SER A 64 -9.42 14.15 2.00
C SER A 64 -10.62 13.99 1.07
N ARG A 65 -10.51 13.08 0.08
CA ARG A 65 -11.57 12.81 -0.90
C ARG A 65 -12.33 11.53 -0.61
N CYS A 66 -11.68 10.55 -0.01
CA CYS A 66 -12.25 9.26 0.34
C CYS A 66 -11.80 8.87 1.75
N PRO A 67 -12.48 9.39 2.80
CA PRO A 67 -12.04 9.14 4.19
C PRO A 67 -12.06 7.67 4.61
N GLU A 68 -12.83 6.83 3.92
CA GLU A 68 -12.97 5.40 4.21
C GLU A 68 -11.88 4.54 3.55
N CYS A 69 -11.09 5.10 2.65
CA CYS A 69 -10.03 4.37 1.99
C CYS A 69 -8.92 4.01 2.99
N LYS A 70 -8.51 2.74 2.99
CA LYS A 70 -7.40 2.27 3.82
C LYS A 70 -6.10 2.38 3.05
N VAL A 71 -5.03 2.69 3.74
CA VAL A 71 -3.70 2.85 3.15
C VAL A 71 -2.74 1.86 3.79
N ILE A 72 -2.13 1.02 2.96
CA ILE A 72 -1.14 0.03 3.39
C ILE A 72 0.17 0.32 2.67
N LEU A 73 1.27 0.35 3.41
CA LEU A 73 2.61 0.52 2.84
C LEU A 73 3.36 -0.80 2.77
N LEU A 74 4.00 -1.04 1.62
CA LEU A 74 5.01 -2.07 1.45
C LEU A 74 6.37 -1.44 1.68
N CYS A 75 7.15 -2.02 2.60
CA CYS A 75 8.47 -1.52 2.97
C CYS A 75 9.52 -2.56 2.66
N ASP A 76 10.70 -2.10 2.17
CA ASP A 76 11.84 -2.98 2.00
C ASP A 76 12.41 -3.33 3.39
N GLU A 77 12.48 -4.61 3.70
CA GLU A 77 13.05 -5.09 4.97
C GLU A 77 14.53 -4.76 5.13
N ASN A 78 15.23 -4.49 4.02
CA ASN A 78 16.64 -4.11 4.02
C ASN A 78 16.84 -2.59 4.10
N SER A 79 15.76 -1.82 4.24
CA SER A 79 15.87 -0.37 4.38
C SER A 79 16.51 0.00 5.71
N ALA A 80 17.04 1.24 5.78
CA ALA A 80 17.71 1.74 6.98
C ALA A 80 16.76 1.70 8.20
N PRO A 81 17.27 1.39 9.41
CA PRO A 81 16.43 1.37 10.61
C PRO A 81 15.64 2.66 10.85
N GLU A 82 16.21 3.79 10.47
CA GLU A 82 15.54 5.09 10.56
C GLU A 82 14.28 5.15 9.71
N HIS A 83 14.35 4.60 8.49
CA HIS A 83 13.18 4.52 7.61
C HIS A 83 12.07 3.68 8.25
N ALA A 84 12.42 2.53 8.84
CA ALA A 84 11.47 1.68 9.52
C ALA A 84 10.78 2.40 10.68
N ARG A 85 11.53 3.20 11.46
CA ARG A 85 10.97 4.00 12.55
C ARG A 85 9.98 5.04 12.04
N GLN A 86 10.29 5.68 10.92
CA GLN A 86 9.40 6.68 10.30
C GLN A 86 8.10 6.05 9.83
N VAL A 87 8.14 4.84 9.27
CA VAL A 87 6.94 4.10 8.86
C VAL A 87 6.09 3.73 10.06
N VAL A 88 6.71 3.23 11.14
CA VAL A 88 6.01 2.91 12.39
C VAL A 88 5.36 4.16 12.96
N GLN A 89 6.07 5.29 12.95
CA GLN A 89 5.53 6.56 13.44
C GLN A 89 4.32 7.01 12.60
N ALA A 90 4.38 6.86 11.28
CA ALA A 90 3.27 7.21 10.39
C ALA A 90 2.02 6.38 10.73
N LYS A 91 2.18 5.11 11.05
CA LYS A 91 1.08 4.27 11.51
C LYS A 91 0.49 4.76 12.83
N LYS A 92 1.35 5.09 13.81
CA LYS A 92 0.91 5.61 15.11
C LYS A 92 0.17 6.93 14.98
N ASP A 93 0.60 7.78 14.05
CA ASP A 93 -0.01 9.08 13.80
C ASP A 93 -1.30 8.99 12.98
N GLY A 94 -1.68 7.80 12.55
CA GLY A 94 -2.88 7.58 11.77
C GLY A 94 -2.78 8.01 10.31
N MET A 95 -1.57 8.26 9.80
CA MET A 95 -1.34 8.64 8.41
C MET A 95 -1.50 7.46 7.44
N ILE A 96 -1.25 6.26 7.94
CA ILE A 96 -1.49 4.99 7.23
C ILE A 96 -2.22 4.03 8.17
N ASP A 97 -2.87 3.02 7.61
CA ASP A 97 -3.61 2.04 8.40
C ASP A 97 -2.73 0.89 8.86
N ASP A 98 -1.79 0.46 8.02
CA ASP A 98 -0.82 -0.57 8.37
C ASP A 98 0.35 -0.55 7.39
N PHE A 99 1.35 -1.37 7.66
CA PHE A 99 2.48 -1.59 6.76
C PHE A 99 2.91 -3.05 6.83
N VAL A 100 3.54 -3.53 5.76
CA VAL A 100 4.11 -4.88 5.67
C VAL A 100 5.46 -4.80 4.98
N TYR A 101 6.31 -5.79 5.22
CA TYR A 101 7.58 -5.91 4.50
C TYR A 101 7.35 -6.58 3.15
N SER A 102 8.18 -6.23 2.16
CA SER A 102 8.06 -6.75 0.80
C SER A 102 8.22 -8.27 0.71
N SER A 103 8.83 -8.90 1.71
CA SER A 103 8.96 -10.36 1.82
C SER A 103 7.72 -11.06 2.37
N VAL A 104 6.64 -10.33 2.65
CA VAL A 104 5.41 -10.91 3.21
C VAL A 104 4.85 -11.99 2.27
N SER A 105 4.29 -13.06 2.86
CA SER A 105 3.66 -14.12 2.08
C SER A 105 2.36 -13.64 1.43
N GLU A 106 2.01 -14.25 0.30
CA GLU A 106 0.75 -13.96 -0.39
C GLU A 106 -0.46 -14.20 0.52
N SER A 107 -0.43 -15.30 1.28
CA SER A 107 -1.50 -15.64 2.22
C SER A 107 -1.70 -14.57 3.29
N TYR A 108 -0.59 -14.06 3.85
CA TYR A 108 -0.65 -13.02 4.87
C TYR A 108 -1.21 -11.71 4.31
N LEU A 109 -0.70 -11.30 3.14
CA LEU A 109 -1.14 -10.07 2.50
C LEU A 109 -2.62 -10.14 2.13
N THR A 110 -3.06 -11.27 1.57
CA THR A 110 -4.46 -11.49 1.22
C THR A 110 -5.34 -11.40 2.48
N ALA A 111 -4.94 -12.05 3.57
CA ALA A 111 -5.68 -12.01 4.82
C ALA A 111 -5.76 -10.60 5.40
N LEU A 112 -4.66 -9.86 5.35
CA LEU A 112 -4.62 -8.46 5.81
C LEU A 112 -5.59 -7.59 5.01
N LEU A 113 -5.55 -7.68 3.69
CA LEU A 113 -6.42 -6.90 2.82
C LEU A 113 -7.89 -7.27 2.97
N SER A 114 -8.18 -8.55 3.21
CA SER A 114 -9.56 -9.01 3.46
C SER A 114 -10.12 -8.46 4.76
N ALA A 115 -9.28 -8.24 5.76
CA ALA A 115 -9.70 -7.78 7.09
C ALA A 115 -9.95 -6.27 7.17
N LEU A 116 -9.56 -5.52 6.17
CA LEU A 116 -9.68 -4.05 6.17
C LEU A 116 -11.09 -3.54 5.91
#